data_8f44e83fa0734a97caa0e7122a43060d
#
_entry.id   8f44e83fa0734a97caa0e7122a43060d
#
_cell.length_a   1.000
_cell.length_b   1.000
_cell.length_c   1.000
_cell.angle_alpha   90.00
_cell.angle_beta   90.00
_cell.angle_gamma   90.00
#
_symmetry.space_group_name_H-M   'P 1'
#
loop_
_entity.id
_entity.type
_entity.pdbx_description
1 polymer ?
#
loop_
_entity_poly.entity_id
_entity_poly.type
_entity_poly.pdbx_seq_one_letter_code
_entity_poly.pdbx_strand_id
1 'polypeptide(L)'
;MEKNELNPKQNQIQIELTDEIAQGVYANLAVIAHSPSEFVLDFIRIVPGTSKAKVQSRIILTPDNAKRLLAALQDNIRKFEEMTKNGGTIRPFGDFIPHIGGMPGQA
;
A
#
# COMPACT_ATOMS: atom_id res chain seq x y z
N MET A 1 5.57 0.72 -32.64
CA MET A 1 5.57 0.68 -32.27
C MET A 1 5.75 0.31 -32.02
N GLU A 2 5.84 0.28 -32.01
CA GLU A 2 5.87 0.02 -31.57
C GLU A 2 5.91 -0.51 -31.15
N LYS A 3 5.87 -0.66 -31.02
CA LYS A 3 5.71 -1.08 -30.39
C LYS A 3 5.74 -1.71 -30.02
N ASN A 4 5.72 -1.78 -30.29
CA ASN A 4 5.49 -2.26 -29.78
C ASN A 4 5.74 -2.94 -29.46
N GLU A 5 5.90 -3.17 -29.83
CA GLU A 5 6.16 -3.67 -29.34
C GLU A 5 6.64 -4.08 -28.53
N LEU A 6 6.46 -4.45 -29.08
CA LEU A 6 6.68 -4.72 -27.69
C LEU A 6 7.64 -5.83 -27.48
N ASN A 7 8.83 -5.47 -27.23
CA ASN A 7 9.76 -6.51 -26.85
C ASN A 7 9.64 -6.74 -25.35
N PRO A 8 10.13 -7.86 -24.82
CA PRO A 8 10.00 -8.19 -23.41
C PRO A 8 10.58 -7.14 -22.47
N LYS A 9 11.61 -6.47 -22.86
CA LYS A 9 12.19 -5.45 -22.02
C LYS A 9 11.27 -4.28 -21.82
N GLN A 10 10.47 -3.97 -22.83
CA GLN A 10 9.52 -2.88 -22.70
C GLN A 10 8.39 -3.26 -21.80
N ASN A 11 8.11 -4.56 -21.67
CA ASN A 11 7.06 -5.01 -20.77
C ASN A 11 7.54 -5.14 -19.35
N GLN A 12 8.85 -5.09 -19.16
CA GLN A 12 9.40 -5.19 -17.83
C GLN A 12 9.60 -3.80 -17.27
N ILE A 13 8.76 -3.45 -16.36
CA ILE A 13 8.81 -2.13 -15.75
C ILE A 13 9.66 -2.23 -14.50
N GLN A 14 10.63 -1.36 -14.41
CA GLN A 14 11.45 -1.30 -13.21
C GLN A 14 10.78 -0.38 -12.23
N ILE A 15 10.65 -0.85 -11.03
CA ILE A 15 10.00 -0.09 -9.98
C ILE A 15 11.08 0.50 -9.10
N GLU A 16 11.07 1.82 -9.01
CA GLU A 16 12.02 2.54 -8.19
C GLU A 16 11.38 2.95 -6.88
N LEU A 17 12.14 2.81 -5.83
CA LEU A 17 11.70 3.25 -4.51
C LEU A 17 12.75 4.19 -3.98
N THR A 18 12.43 5.46 -3.97
CA THR A 18 13.38 6.46 -3.46
C THR A 18 13.47 6.35 -1.96
N ASP A 19 14.55 6.88 -1.41
CA ASP A 19 14.75 6.84 0.04
C ASP A 19 13.63 7.57 0.79
N GLU A 20 13.18 8.66 0.23
CA GLU A 20 12.10 9.42 0.86
C GLU A 20 10.80 8.63 0.92
N ILE A 21 10.45 8.02 -0.19
CA ILE A 21 9.21 7.27 -0.28
C ILE A 21 9.32 5.99 0.54
N ALA A 22 10.51 5.41 0.62
CA ALA A 22 10.72 4.17 1.34
C ALA A 22 10.43 4.30 2.84
N GLN A 23 10.49 5.50 3.37
CA GLN A 23 10.19 5.71 4.77
C GLN A 23 8.74 5.43 5.09
N GLY A 24 7.89 5.56 4.09
CA GLY A 24 6.48 5.26 4.26
C GLY A 24 5.71 6.36 4.96
N VAL A 25 4.41 6.17 4.99
CA VAL A 25 3.51 7.10 5.64
C VAL A 25 2.59 6.28 6.52
N TYR A 26 2.56 6.60 7.80
CA TYR A 26 1.68 5.89 8.72
C TYR A 26 0.26 6.42 8.59
N ALA A 27 -0.70 5.51 8.50
CA ALA A 27 -2.10 5.87 8.48
C ALA A 27 -2.88 4.82 9.26
N ASN A 28 -3.87 5.27 10.00
CA ASN A 28 -4.72 4.35 10.74
C ASN A 28 -6.18 4.46 10.32
N LEU A 29 -6.44 5.18 9.23
CA LEU A 29 -7.78 5.26 8.67
C LEU A 29 -7.64 5.53 7.18
N ALA A 30 -8.52 4.93 6.40
CA ALA A 30 -8.59 5.24 4.98
C ALA A 30 -10.03 5.61 4.64
N VAL A 31 -10.19 6.71 3.94
CA VAL A 31 -11.49 7.15 3.46
C VAL A 31 -11.45 7.09 1.95
N ILE A 32 -12.44 6.46 1.37
CA ILE A 32 -12.45 6.21 -0.06
C ILE A 32 -13.67 6.87 -0.68
N ALA A 33 -13.45 7.61 -1.74
CA ALA A 33 -14.51 8.21 -2.52
C ALA A 33 -14.31 7.87 -3.98
N HIS A 34 -15.32 8.04 -4.78
CA HIS A 34 -15.19 7.74 -6.19
C HIS A 34 -16.04 8.66 -7.03
N SER A 35 -15.64 8.77 -8.28
CA SER A 35 -16.40 9.38 -9.33
C SER A 35 -16.55 8.32 -10.44
N PRO A 36 -17.22 8.61 -11.54
CA PRO A 36 -17.30 7.63 -12.62
C PRO A 36 -15.95 7.23 -13.21
N SER A 37 -14.93 8.06 -13.04
CA SER A 37 -13.65 7.79 -13.67
C SER A 37 -12.51 7.50 -12.72
N GLU A 38 -12.67 7.77 -11.43
CA GLU A 38 -11.55 7.66 -10.50
C GLU A 38 -11.98 7.24 -9.11
N PHE A 39 -11.06 6.60 -8.41
CA PHE A 39 -11.20 6.34 -6.99
C PHE A 39 -10.14 7.16 -6.26
N VAL A 40 -10.54 7.78 -5.17
CA VAL A 40 -9.64 8.60 -4.37
C VAL A 40 -9.53 7.96 -2.99
N LEU A 41 -8.33 7.60 -2.61
CA LEU A 41 -8.06 6.99 -1.32
C LEU A 41 -7.28 7.98 -0.47
N ASP A 42 -7.87 8.41 0.62
CA ASP A 42 -7.21 9.33 1.54
C ASP A 42 -6.78 8.54 2.77
N PHE A 43 -5.48 8.53 3.00
CA PHE A 43 -4.92 7.84 4.15
C PHE A 43 -4.68 8.86 5.25
N ILE A 44 -5.27 8.59 6.40
CA ILE A 44 -5.41 9.58 7.45
C ILE A 44 -4.76 9.06 8.72
N ARG A 45 -4.14 9.97 9.43
CA ARG A 45 -3.58 9.64 10.74
C ARG A 45 -4.43 10.34 11.80
N ILE A 46 -5.00 9.53 12.67
CA ILE A 46 -5.74 10.04 13.81
C ILE A 46 -4.85 9.92 15.02
N VAL A 47 -4.65 11.04 15.69
CA VAL A 47 -3.82 11.08 16.89
C VAL A 47 -4.72 11.35 18.08
N PRO A 48 -4.71 10.48 19.08
CA PRO A 48 -5.56 10.70 20.26
C PRO A 48 -5.24 12.03 20.91
N GLY A 49 -6.27 12.70 21.39
CA GLY A 49 -6.09 13.97 22.05
C GLY A 49 -6.10 15.17 21.14
N THR A 50 -6.18 14.96 19.84
CA THR A 50 -6.29 16.09 18.93
C THR A 50 -7.69 16.10 18.32
N SER A 51 -8.14 17.27 17.97
CA SER A 51 -9.48 17.41 17.39
C SER A 51 -9.46 17.29 15.88
N LYS A 52 -8.31 17.19 15.27
CA LYS A 52 -8.20 17.12 13.82
C LYS A 52 -7.43 15.89 13.38
N ALA A 53 -7.96 15.23 12.37
CA ALA A 53 -7.26 14.14 11.71
C ALA A 53 -6.76 14.67 10.38
N LYS A 54 -5.51 14.40 10.10
CA LYS A 54 -4.90 14.93 8.87
C LYS A 54 -4.75 13.86 7.83
N VAL A 55 -5.07 14.22 6.59
CA VAL A 55 -4.77 13.34 5.46
C VAL A 55 -3.26 13.37 5.25
N GLN A 56 -2.67 12.20 5.34
CA GLN A 56 -1.23 12.06 5.14
C GLN A 56 -0.88 11.88 3.68
N SER A 57 -1.76 11.23 2.95
CA SER A 57 -1.48 10.92 1.56
C SER A 57 -2.79 10.67 0.83
N ARG A 58 -2.88 11.17 -0.37
CA ARG A 58 -4.04 10.94 -1.22
C ARG A 58 -3.57 10.21 -2.47
N ILE A 59 -4.18 9.08 -2.74
CA ILE A 59 -3.85 8.27 -3.91
C ILE A 59 -5.07 8.21 -4.81
N ILE A 60 -4.86 8.44 -6.08
CA ILE A 60 -5.94 8.41 -7.06
C ILE A 60 -5.69 7.23 -7.99
N LEU A 61 -6.71 6.40 -8.13
CA LEU A 61 -6.61 5.20 -8.93
C LEU A 61 -7.69 5.18 -10.00
N THR A 62 -7.37 4.55 -11.13
CA THR A 62 -8.41 4.21 -12.08
C THR A 62 -9.28 3.12 -11.48
N PRO A 63 -10.53 2.97 -11.94
CA PRO A 63 -11.39 1.93 -11.40
C PRO A 63 -10.80 0.53 -11.52
N ASP A 64 -10.14 0.23 -12.63
CA ASP A 64 -9.52 -1.07 -12.79
C ASP A 64 -8.45 -1.32 -11.75
N ASN A 65 -7.65 -0.32 -11.49
CA ASN A 65 -6.58 -0.47 -10.49
C ASN A 65 -7.14 -0.52 -9.08
N ALA A 66 -8.26 0.14 -8.83
CA ALA A 66 -8.89 0.01 -7.53
C ALA A 66 -9.36 -1.43 -7.29
N LYS A 67 -9.89 -2.07 -8.34
CA LYS A 67 -10.30 -3.46 -8.23
C LYS A 67 -9.11 -4.39 -7.99
N ARG A 68 -8.00 -4.10 -8.66
CA ARG A 68 -6.80 -4.89 -8.46
C ARG A 68 -6.25 -4.72 -7.06
N LEU A 69 -6.32 -3.50 -6.54
CA LEU A 69 -5.88 -3.25 -5.18
C LEU A 69 -6.74 -4.05 -4.20
N LEU A 70 -8.05 -4.05 -4.40
CA LEU A 70 -8.95 -4.81 -3.55
C LEU A 70 -8.56 -6.28 -3.53
N ALA A 71 -8.36 -6.86 -4.69
CA ALA A 71 -8.02 -8.28 -4.78
C ALA A 71 -6.67 -8.57 -4.12
N ALA A 72 -5.70 -7.73 -4.38
CA ALA A 72 -4.37 -7.92 -3.79
C ALA A 72 -4.40 -7.78 -2.28
N LEU A 73 -5.14 -6.81 -1.79
CA LEU A 73 -5.24 -6.59 -0.36
C LEU A 73 -5.95 -7.74 0.33
N GLN A 74 -7.04 -8.22 -0.28
CA GLN A 74 -7.76 -9.37 0.26
C GLN A 74 -6.85 -10.58 0.35
N ASP A 75 -6.07 -10.82 -0.70
CA ASP A 75 -5.18 -11.96 -0.72
C ASP A 75 -4.11 -11.86 0.36
N ASN A 76 -3.57 -10.69 0.53
CA ASN A 76 -2.53 -10.49 1.54
C ASN A 76 -3.08 -10.58 2.95
N ILE A 77 -4.28 -10.07 3.17
CA ILE A 77 -4.91 -10.20 4.48
C ILE A 77 -5.19 -11.67 4.78
N ARG A 78 -5.64 -12.42 3.79
CA ARG A 78 -5.90 -13.83 3.97
C ARG A 78 -4.61 -14.57 4.36
N LYS A 79 -3.53 -14.27 3.69
CA LYS A 79 -2.25 -14.89 4.01
C LYS A 79 -1.78 -14.52 5.41
N PHE A 80 -1.98 -13.28 5.79
CA PHE A 80 -1.64 -12.83 7.12
C PHE A 80 -2.46 -13.59 8.17
N GLU A 81 -3.75 -13.73 7.94
CA GLU A 81 -4.61 -14.41 8.89
C GLU A 81 -4.24 -15.89 9.01
N GLU A 82 -3.91 -16.52 7.91
CA GLU A 82 -3.49 -17.89 7.94
C GLU A 82 -2.20 -18.08 8.72
N MET A 83 -1.30 -17.14 8.56
CA MET A 83 -0.04 -17.20 9.27
C MET A 83 -0.25 -17.09 10.78
N THR A 84 -1.10 -16.19 11.21
CA THR A 84 -1.36 -16.05 12.63
C THR A 84 -2.20 -17.19 13.18
N LYS A 85 -3.11 -17.71 12.36
CA LYS A 85 -3.97 -18.79 12.76
C LYS A 85 -3.23 -20.09 12.97
N ASN A 86 -2.21 -20.35 12.18
CA ASN A 86 -1.46 -21.58 12.26
C ASN A 86 -0.44 -21.59 13.39
N GLY A 87 -0.72 -20.86 14.42
CA GLY A 87 0.16 -20.87 15.58
C GLY A 87 1.36 -20.02 15.42
N GLY A 88 1.38 -19.29 14.36
CA GLY A 88 2.47 -18.38 14.18
C GLY A 88 2.40 -17.25 15.15
N THR A 89 3.54 -16.87 15.63
CA THR A 89 3.64 -15.70 16.45
C THR A 89 3.45 -14.50 15.56
N ILE A 90 2.83 -13.48 16.06
CA ILE A 90 2.72 -12.26 15.30
C ILE A 90 4.09 -11.66 15.20
N ARG A 91 4.56 -11.48 13.99
CA ARG A 91 5.89 -10.98 13.78
C ARG A 91 5.91 -9.48 13.74
N PRO A 92 7.03 -8.88 14.09
CA PRO A 92 7.18 -7.46 13.90
C PRO A 92 6.99 -7.10 12.43
N PHE A 93 6.52 -5.90 12.20
CA PHE A 93 6.25 -5.45 10.86
C PHE A 93 7.44 -5.62 9.93
N GLY A 94 8.64 -5.40 10.42
CA GLY A 94 9.83 -5.53 9.60
C GLY A 94 10.08 -6.92 9.08
N ASP A 95 9.55 -7.94 9.76
CA ASP A 95 9.72 -9.30 9.28
C ASP A 95 8.87 -9.58 8.06
N PHE A 96 7.79 -8.84 7.88
CA PHE A 96 6.94 -9.01 6.72
C PHE A 96 7.47 -8.23 5.55
N ILE A 97 8.27 -7.22 5.80
CA ILE A 97 8.82 -6.38 4.76
C ILE A 97 10.32 -6.26 4.97
N PRO A 98 11.02 -7.34 4.77
CA PRO A 98 12.45 -7.36 5.09
C PRO A 98 13.28 -6.40 4.28
N HIS A 99 12.81 -6.02 3.13
CA HIS A 99 13.59 -5.13 2.30
C HIS A 99 13.54 -3.69 2.75
N ILE A 100 12.68 -3.40 3.66
CA ILE A 100 12.55 -2.04 4.13
C ILE A 100 13.12 -1.99 5.53
N GLY A 101 14.27 -2.51 5.66
CA GLY A 101 14.95 -2.49 6.94
C GLY A 101 15.16 -1.08 7.36
N GLY A 102 15.11 -0.86 8.63
CA GLY A 102 15.30 0.47 9.12
C GLY A 102 14.07 1.32 9.10
N MET A 103 12.92 0.74 8.90
CA MET A 103 11.70 1.49 8.96
C MET A 103 11.51 2.05 10.34
N PRO A 104 11.56 3.35 10.47
CA PRO A 104 11.49 3.94 11.78
C PRO A 104 10.14 3.80 12.43
N GLY A 105 9.15 3.64 11.64
CA GLY A 105 7.82 3.53 12.17
C GLY A 105 7.55 2.25 12.89
N GLN A 106 8.51 1.35 12.83
CA GLN A 106 8.37 0.13 13.48
C GLN A 106 8.41 0.21 14.94
N ALA A 107 9.00 1.17 15.42
CA ALA A 107 9.26 1.26 16.85
C ALA A 107 7.98 1.27 17.65
#